data_4d630561ea3fa9138a4dfc3c0de96b0e
#
_entry.id   4d630561ea3fa9138a4dfc3c0de96b0e
#
_cell.length_a   1.000
_cell.length_b   1.000
_cell.length_c   1.000
_cell.angle_alpha   90.00
_cell.angle_beta   90.00
_cell.angle_gamma   90.00
#
_symmetry.space_group_name_H-M   'P 1'
#
loop_
_entity.id
_entity.type
_entity.pdbx_description
1 polymer ?
#
loop_
_entity_poly.entity_id
_entity_poly.type
_entity_poly.pdbx_seq_one_letter_code
_entity_poly.pdbx_strand_id
1 'polypeptide(L)'
;MTDRARVPFALLGVLLLVGSTTYAASLSGPTVSEPRVADAMAEFGAESRTALIEAARDAAMESAAEPVTGRATTPAGRALGAQETFRDALRLRVYNRARQALGSLGRQQGRLRLSASLPAPETETELRRAVERVVVERAGPDGTALRVTVENVSLSAHRNGRAVARTEVSPTFRVTVPTLAVHDRVDLFEQRLGAGPTEPGLGRRLTASLYPLAWTRGYAQFAGTPI
;
A
#
# COMPACT_ATOMS: atom_id res chain seq x y z
N MET A 1 52.01 46.38 -55.28
CA MET A 1 52.38 45.01 -54.94
C MET A 1 52.12 44.90 -53.42
N THR A 2 51.28 44.19 -52.86
CA THR A 2 50.78 42.86 -52.93
C THR A 2 49.69 42.65 -51.83
N ASP A 3 48.45 43.03 -52.14
CA ASP A 3 47.33 42.74 -51.22
C ASP A 3 46.67 41.38 -51.47
N ARG A 4 47.13 40.66 -52.51
CA ARG A 4 46.55 39.35 -52.91
C ARG A 4 46.97 38.16 -52.02
N ALA A 5 47.99 38.30 -51.20
CA ALA A 5 48.47 37.21 -50.34
C ALA A 5 47.81 37.16 -48.96
N ARG A 6 47.14 38.23 -48.53
CA ARG A 6 46.53 38.29 -47.16
C ARG A 6 45.15 37.68 -47.09
N VAL A 7 44.41 37.64 -48.23
CA VAL A 7 43.06 37.06 -48.26
C VAL A 7 43.00 35.56 -47.98
N PRO A 8 43.91 34.74 -48.56
CA PRO A 8 43.86 33.29 -48.29
C PRO A 8 44.18 32.91 -46.83
N PHE A 9 45.04 33.67 -46.16
CA PHE A 9 45.33 33.38 -44.76
C PHE A 9 44.22 33.76 -43.81
N ALA A 10 43.48 34.84 -44.08
CA ALA A 10 42.30 35.20 -43.33
C ALA A 10 41.16 34.16 -43.51
N LEU A 11 40.96 33.66 -44.75
CA LEU A 11 40.00 32.60 -45.06
C LEU A 11 40.37 31.27 -44.38
N LEU A 12 41.65 30.90 -44.38
CA LEU A 12 42.15 29.71 -43.66
C LEU A 12 41.96 29.82 -42.13
N GLY A 13 42.20 31.01 -41.57
CA GLY A 13 41.94 31.27 -40.16
C GLY A 13 40.47 31.15 -39.75
N VAL A 14 39.56 31.70 -40.58
CA VAL A 14 38.12 31.58 -40.38
C VAL A 14 37.66 30.11 -40.53
N LEU A 15 38.17 29.39 -41.52
CA LEU A 15 37.83 27.99 -41.77
C LEU A 15 38.31 27.06 -40.63
N LEU A 16 39.53 27.35 -40.07
CA LEU A 16 40.04 26.65 -38.89
C LEU A 16 39.21 27.00 -37.65
N LEU A 17 38.78 28.23 -37.49
CA LEU A 17 37.98 28.67 -36.35
C LEU A 17 36.58 28.02 -36.38
N VAL A 18 35.92 28.00 -37.56
CA VAL A 18 34.64 27.33 -37.75
C VAL A 18 34.81 25.83 -37.61
N GLY A 19 35.87 25.23 -38.15
CA GLY A 19 36.15 23.78 -38.00
C GLY A 19 36.41 23.39 -36.54
N SER A 20 37.12 24.22 -35.77
CA SER A 20 37.39 23.94 -34.35
C SER A 20 36.14 24.08 -33.48
N THR A 21 35.24 25.03 -33.79
CA THR A 21 33.96 25.14 -33.03
C THR A 21 32.99 24.02 -33.35
N THR A 22 32.92 23.57 -34.59
CA THR A 22 32.10 22.39 -34.95
C THR A 22 32.68 21.09 -34.38
N TYR A 23 34.01 20.95 -34.33
CA TYR A 23 34.67 19.80 -33.71
C TYR A 23 34.49 19.80 -32.20
N ALA A 24 34.64 20.94 -31.53
CA ALA A 24 34.34 21.08 -30.11
C ALA A 24 32.85 20.78 -29.77
N ALA A 25 31.92 21.19 -30.64
CA ALA A 25 30.49 20.86 -30.49
C ALA A 25 30.20 19.36 -30.71
N SER A 26 30.96 18.67 -31.60
CA SER A 26 30.81 17.23 -31.85
C SER A 26 31.45 16.37 -30.74
N LEU A 27 32.44 16.89 -30.01
CA LEU A 27 33.04 16.27 -28.83
C LEU A 27 32.20 16.46 -27.56
N SER A 28 31.30 17.44 -27.56
CA SER A 28 30.23 17.53 -26.59
C SER A 28 29.26 16.41 -26.93
N GLY A 29 29.52 15.18 -26.46
CA GLY A 29 28.57 14.07 -26.58
C GLY A 29 27.18 14.52 -26.11
N PRO A 30 26.11 13.83 -26.47
CA PRO A 30 24.79 14.20 -26.05
C PRO A 30 24.85 14.41 -24.54
N THR A 31 24.68 15.68 -24.11
CA THR A 31 24.49 15.99 -22.71
C THR A 31 23.21 15.24 -22.35
N VAL A 32 23.36 14.05 -21.77
CA VAL A 32 22.26 13.35 -21.13
C VAL A 32 21.75 14.38 -20.13
N SER A 33 20.66 15.07 -20.51
CA SER A 33 20.03 16.05 -19.63
C SER A 33 19.75 15.31 -18.34
N GLU A 34 20.47 15.68 -17.27
CA GLU A 34 20.21 15.08 -15.97
C GLU A 34 18.71 15.32 -15.70
N PRO A 35 17.93 14.28 -15.41
CA PRO A 35 16.51 14.43 -15.16
C PRO A 35 16.33 15.46 -14.06
N ARG A 36 15.41 16.38 -14.26
CA ARG A 36 15.08 17.33 -13.20
C ARG A 36 14.63 16.51 -12.00
N VAL A 37 15.18 16.82 -10.82
CA VAL A 37 14.88 16.05 -9.59
C VAL A 37 13.39 15.95 -9.34
N ALA A 38 12.63 17.02 -9.67
CA ALA A 38 11.19 17.04 -9.55
C ALA A 38 10.49 16.00 -10.44
N ASP A 39 10.91 15.89 -11.71
CA ASP A 39 10.31 14.96 -12.67
C ASP A 39 10.61 13.50 -12.26
N ALA A 40 11.87 13.24 -11.86
CA ALA A 40 12.28 11.94 -11.36
C ALA A 40 11.52 11.53 -10.08
N MET A 41 11.29 12.47 -9.15
CA MET A 41 10.50 12.25 -7.94
C MET A 41 9.03 11.99 -8.26
N ALA A 42 8.44 12.69 -9.23
CA ALA A 42 7.06 12.47 -9.63
C ALA A 42 6.86 11.08 -10.27
N GLU A 43 7.78 10.68 -11.16
CA GLU A 43 7.76 9.34 -11.78
C GLU A 43 7.93 8.23 -10.73
N PHE A 44 8.89 8.40 -9.81
CA PHE A 44 9.13 7.46 -8.72
C PHE A 44 7.95 7.40 -7.73
N GLY A 45 7.26 8.52 -7.52
CA GLY A 45 6.02 8.57 -6.74
C GLY A 45 4.91 7.73 -7.37
N ALA A 46 4.76 7.77 -8.70
CA ALA A 46 3.80 6.93 -9.41
C ALA A 46 4.15 5.44 -9.32
N GLU A 47 5.43 5.09 -9.45
CA GLU A 47 5.94 3.72 -9.27
C GLU A 47 5.70 3.23 -7.84
N SER A 48 6.00 4.05 -6.84
CA SER A 48 5.75 3.76 -5.42
C SER A 48 4.26 3.51 -5.16
N ARG A 49 3.38 4.29 -5.80
CA ARG A 49 1.92 4.09 -5.70
C ARG A 49 1.49 2.74 -6.26
N THR A 50 2.05 2.30 -7.38
CA THR A 50 1.77 0.99 -7.97
C THR A 50 2.18 -0.14 -7.02
N ALA A 51 3.39 -0.05 -6.45
CA ALA A 51 3.87 -1.02 -5.46
C ALA A 51 2.97 -1.08 -4.21
N LEU A 52 2.46 0.08 -3.75
CA LEU A 52 1.52 0.15 -2.63
C LEU A 52 0.16 -0.49 -2.95
N ILE A 53 -0.34 -0.36 -4.18
CA ILE A 53 -1.59 -1.01 -4.62
C ILE A 53 -1.45 -2.53 -4.57
N GLU A 54 -0.35 -3.08 -5.09
CA GLU A 54 -0.09 -4.51 -5.05
C GLU A 54 0.10 -5.02 -3.61
N ALA A 55 0.88 -4.31 -2.80
CA ALA A 55 1.09 -4.64 -1.39
C ALA A 55 -0.23 -4.66 -0.59
N ALA A 56 -1.12 -3.69 -0.84
CA ALA A 56 -2.43 -3.64 -0.20
C ALA A 56 -3.37 -4.76 -0.68
N ARG A 57 -3.30 -5.14 -1.97
CA ARG A 57 -4.05 -6.27 -2.52
C ARG A 57 -3.62 -7.57 -1.85
N ASP A 58 -2.32 -7.83 -1.78
CA ASP A 58 -1.77 -9.03 -1.15
C ASP A 58 -2.14 -9.12 0.33
N ALA A 59 -1.99 -8.02 1.07
CA ALA A 59 -2.39 -7.95 2.47
C ALA A 59 -3.89 -8.20 2.68
N ALA A 60 -4.73 -7.69 1.77
CA ALA A 60 -6.18 -7.89 1.84
C ALA A 60 -6.57 -9.35 1.53
N MET A 61 -5.94 -9.97 0.55
CA MET A 61 -6.15 -11.39 0.23
C MET A 61 -5.66 -12.29 1.37
N GLU A 62 -4.49 -12.04 1.93
CA GLU A 62 -3.96 -12.75 3.09
C GLU A 62 -4.90 -12.62 4.30
N SER A 63 -5.45 -11.42 4.54
CA SER A 63 -6.38 -11.19 5.65
C SER A 63 -7.73 -11.90 5.45
N ALA A 64 -8.15 -12.13 4.20
CA ALA A 64 -9.33 -12.91 3.91
C ALA A 64 -9.09 -14.42 4.08
N ALA A 65 -7.89 -14.91 3.74
CA ALA A 65 -7.50 -16.30 3.88
C ALA A 65 -7.20 -16.68 5.35
N GLU A 66 -6.58 -15.76 6.09
CA GLU A 66 -6.17 -15.96 7.48
C GLU A 66 -6.68 -14.79 8.35
N PRO A 67 -7.98 -14.76 8.66
CA PRO A 67 -8.56 -13.67 9.44
C PRO A 67 -8.08 -13.70 10.89
N VAL A 68 -7.68 -12.53 11.41
CA VAL A 68 -7.36 -12.33 12.82
C VAL A 68 -8.60 -11.79 13.52
N THR A 69 -9.31 -12.65 14.21
CA THR A 69 -10.55 -12.31 14.93
C THR A 69 -10.34 -12.11 16.44
N GLY A 70 -9.18 -12.55 16.97
CA GLY A 70 -8.83 -12.45 18.38
C GLY A 70 -7.48 -11.76 18.61
N ARG A 71 -7.35 -11.12 19.76
CA ARG A 71 -6.09 -10.48 20.19
C ARG A 71 -5.13 -11.52 20.76
N ALA A 72 -3.96 -11.66 20.15
CA ALA A 72 -2.89 -12.47 20.70
C ALA A 72 -2.11 -11.71 21.81
N THR A 73 -1.42 -12.43 22.66
CA THR A 73 -0.56 -11.85 23.71
C THR A 73 0.77 -11.28 23.19
N THR A 74 1.02 -11.38 21.89
CA THR A 74 2.19 -10.81 21.22
C THR A 74 2.11 -9.28 21.18
N PRO A 75 3.25 -8.55 21.03
CA PRO A 75 3.21 -7.08 20.87
C PRO A 75 2.29 -6.62 19.75
N ALA A 76 2.28 -7.32 18.61
CA ALA A 76 1.39 -7.04 17.50
C ALA A 76 -0.09 -7.23 17.90
N GLY A 77 -0.43 -8.33 18.57
CA GLY A 77 -1.80 -8.59 19.03
C GLY A 77 -2.29 -7.57 20.07
N ARG A 78 -1.40 -7.08 20.95
CA ARG A 78 -1.74 -6.02 21.92
C ARG A 78 -1.92 -4.65 21.27
N ALA A 79 -1.26 -4.40 20.14
CA ALA A 79 -1.41 -3.17 19.37
C ALA A 79 -2.79 -3.05 18.69
N LEU A 80 -3.51 -4.18 18.50
CA LEU A 80 -4.83 -4.19 17.87
C LEU A 80 -5.93 -3.76 18.86
N GLY A 81 -6.89 -3.00 18.38
CA GLY A 81 -8.09 -2.61 19.15
C GLY A 81 -9.00 -3.82 19.43
N ALA A 82 -9.63 -3.83 20.60
CA ALA A 82 -10.49 -4.94 21.00
C ALA A 82 -11.79 -5.03 20.17
N GLN A 83 -12.30 -3.90 19.70
CA GLN A 83 -13.57 -3.83 18.97
C GLN A 83 -13.41 -3.98 17.45
N GLU A 84 -12.23 -3.67 16.93
CA GLU A 84 -11.94 -3.68 15.49
C GLU A 84 -10.73 -4.57 15.14
N THR A 85 -10.55 -5.66 15.89
CA THR A 85 -9.35 -6.52 15.80
C THR A 85 -9.02 -6.93 14.36
N PHE A 86 -10.02 -7.35 13.58
CA PHE A 86 -9.81 -7.73 12.18
C PHE A 86 -9.37 -6.55 11.32
N ARG A 87 -10.02 -5.40 11.46
CA ARG A 87 -9.66 -4.20 10.67
C ARG A 87 -8.28 -3.67 11.01
N ASP A 88 -7.92 -3.68 12.28
CA ASP A 88 -6.60 -3.25 12.72
C ASP A 88 -5.51 -4.25 12.28
N ALA A 89 -5.81 -5.56 12.30
CA ALA A 89 -4.92 -6.56 11.74
C ALA A 89 -4.72 -6.38 10.23
N LEU A 90 -5.78 -6.08 9.48
CA LEU A 90 -5.70 -5.75 8.06
C LEU A 90 -4.84 -4.49 7.84
N ARG A 91 -5.07 -3.40 8.60
CA ARG A 91 -4.26 -2.17 8.54
C ARG A 91 -2.78 -2.45 8.79
N LEU A 92 -2.47 -3.25 9.82
CA LEU A 92 -1.10 -3.62 10.16
C LEU A 92 -0.44 -4.48 9.07
N ARG A 93 -1.17 -5.43 8.46
CA ARG A 93 -0.67 -6.22 7.33
C ARG A 93 -0.40 -5.33 6.11
N VAL A 94 -1.32 -4.42 5.77
CA VAL A 94 -1.12 -3.43 4.70
C VAL A 94 0.13 -2.60 4.98
N TYR A 95 0.30 -2.09 6.20
CA TYR A 95 1.49 -1.32 6.58
C TYR A 95 2.79 -2.10 6.36
N ASN A 96 2.85 -3.34 6.84
CA ASN A 96 4.05 -4.18 6.75
C ASN A 96 4.38 -4.54 5.28
N ARG A 97 3.37 -4.91 4.47
CA ARG A 97 3.56 -5.18 3.04
C ARG A 97 3.97 -3.93 2.29
N ALA A 98 3.34 -2.78 2.56
CA ALA A 98 3.72 -1.49 2.01
C ALA A 98 5.18 -1.12 2.34
N ARG A 99 5.60 -1.30 3.60
CA ARG A 99 6.98 -1.05 4.03
C ARG A 99 7.98 -1.94 3.29
N GLN A 100 7.68 -3.23 3.13
CA GLN A 100 8.51 -4.17 2.38
C GLN A 100 8.61 -3.78 0.91
N ALA A 101 7.46 -3.50 0.26
CA ALA A 101 7.41 -3.11 -1.15
C ALA A 101 8.21 -1.81 -1.40
N LEU A 102 8.02 -0.79 -0.57
CA LEU A 102 8.78 0.46 -0.67
C LEU A 102 10.26 0.28 -0.39
N GLY A 103 10.63 -0.57 0.58
CA GLY A 103 12.02 -0.86 0.93
C GLY A 103 12.78 -1.59 -0.18
N SER A 104 12.09 -2.40 -1.00
CA SER A 104 12.65 -3.05 -2.17
C SER A 104 12.68 -2.14 -3.41
N LEU A 105 11.92 -1.04 -3.38
CA LEU A 105 11.82 -0.10 -4.48
C LEU A 105 12.95 0.94 -4.37
N GLY A 106 14.03 0.70 -5.09
CA GLY A 106 15.13 1.64 -5.23
C GLY A 106 15.42 1.91 -6.69
N ARG A 107 15.51 3.17 -7.10
CA ARG A 107 15.80 3.53 -8.48
C ARG A 107 17.07 4.37 -8.56
N GLN A 108 17.95 4.01 -9.47
CA GLN A 108 19.11 4.81 -9.80
C GLN A 108 18.95 5.35 -11.21
N GLN A 109 19.01 6.69 -11.34
CA GLN A 109 18.89 7.38 -12.62
C GLN A 109 20.08 8.35 -12.76
N GLY A 110 21.11 7.90 -13.46
CA GLY A 110 22.40 8.60 -13.53
C GLY A 110 23.05 8.71 -12.14
N ARG A 111 23.26 9.93 -11.66
CA ARG A 111 23.81 10.21 -10.34
C ARG A 111 22.76 10.36 -9.23
N LEU A 112 21.49 10.25 -9.60
CA LEU A 112 20.35 10.37 -8.69
C LEU A 112 19.95 9.00 -8.20
N ARG A 113 19.87 8.82 -6.88
CA ARG A 113 19.30 7.65 -6.22
C ARG A 113 17.98 8.05 -5.57
N LEU A 114 16.91 7.36 -5.94
CA LEU A 114 15.58 7.56 -5.39
C LEU A 114 15.25 6.40 -4.44
N SER A 115 14.59 6.70 -3.33
CA SER A 115 14.13 5.70 -2.37
C SER A 115 12.80 6.14 -1.74
N ALA A 116 11.98 5.13 -1.40
CA ALA A 116 10.75 5.31 -0.67
C ALA A 116 10.81 4.49 0.63
N SER A 117 10.20 5.00 1.70
CA SER A 117 10.24 4.29 2.98
C SER A 117 9.06 4.63 3.88
N LEU A 118 8.74 3.66 4.74
CA LEU A 118 7.91 3.81 5.93
C LEU A 118 8.73 3.40 7.14
N PRO A 119 8.54 4.02 8.33
CA PRO A 119 9.24 3.65 9.55
C PRO A 119 9.05 2.16 9.91
N ALA A 120 10.08 1.54 10.46
CA ALA A 120 9.97 0.19 11.00
C ALA A 120 9.40 0.26 12.43
N PRO A 121 8.24 -0.35 12.73
CA PRO A 121 7.73 -0.40 14.08
C PRO A 121 8.45 -1.51 14.87
N GLU A 122 9.11 -1.15 15.97
CA GLU A 122 9.83 -2.08 16.85
C GLU A 122 9.10 -2.27 18.19
N THR A 123 8.33 -1.26 18.60
CA THR A 123 7.60 -1.25 19.87
C THR A 123 6.09 -1.37 19.67
N GLU A 124 5.36 -1.77 20.72
CA GLU A 124 3.90 -1.82 20.70
C GLU A 124 3.27 -0.45 20.34
N THR A 125 3.85 0.64 20.87
CA THR A 125 3.38 1.99 20.56
C THR A 125 3.58 2.35 19.08
N GLU A 126 4.68 1.93 18.49
CA GLU A 126 4.94 2.16 17.06
C GLU A 126 4.07 1.27 16.18
N LEU A 127 3.75 0.05 16.62
CA LEU A 127 2.77 -0.80 15.95
C LEU A 127 1.38 -0.16 15.94
N ARG A 128 0.93 0.45 17.05
CA ARG A 128 -0.32 1.21 17.08
C ARG A 128 -0.29 2.39 16.10
N ARG A 129 0.80 3.16 16.09
CA ARG A 129 0.98 4.25 15.10
C ARG A 129 1.01 3.72 13.67
N ALA A 130 1.56 2.54 13.43
CA ALA A 130 1.54 1.91 12.11
C ALA A 130 0.11 1.56 11.68
N VAL A 131 -0.73 1.05 12.60
CA VAL A 131 -2.16 0.83 12.35
C VAL A 131 -2.89 2.14 12.03
N GLU A 132 -2.63 3.21 12.79
CA GLU A 132 -3.24 4.53 12.61
C GLU A 132 -2.87 5.19 11.27
N ARG A 133 -1.66 4.92 10.73
CA ARG A 133 -1.21 5.44 9.43
C ARG A 133 -1.87 4.79 8.23
N VAL A 134 -2.60 3.72 8.42
CA VAL A 134 -3.31 3.05 7.33
C VAL A 134 -4.81 3.17 7.56
N VAL A 135 -5.48 3.91 6.67
CA VAL A 135 -6.93 4.00 6.67
C VAL A 135 -7.46 3.03 5.62
N VAL A 136 -8.35 2.13 6.04
CA VAL A 136 -9.01 1.16 5.16
C VAL A 136 -10.52 1.32 5.29
N GLU A 137 -11.18 1.67 4.19
CA GLU A 137 -12.61 1.88 4.09
C GLU A 137 -13.21 1.02 2.99
N ARG A 138 -14.49 0.70 3.13
CA ARG A 138 -15.22 0.09 2.03
C ARG A 138 -15.39 1.07 0.88
N ALA A 139 -15.29 0.56 -0.35
CA ALA A 139 -15.50 1.32 -1.56
C ALA A 139 -16.38 0.54 -2.54
N GLY A 140 -17.19 1.29 -3.29
CA GLY A 140 -18.14 0.73 -4.26
C GLY A 140 -19.48 0.37 -3.63
N PRO A 141 -20.52 0.20 -4.48
CA PRO A 141 -21.90 -0.01 -4.06
C PRO A 141 -22.08 -1.31 -3.27
N ASP A 142 -21.31 -2.35 -3.60
CA ASP A 142 -21.43 -3.68 -3.00
C ASP A 142 -20.33 -3.97 -1.95
N GLY A 143 -19.49 -2.98 -1.60
CA GLY A 143 -18.35 -3.18 -0.70
C GLY A 143 -17.28 -4.13 -1.24
N THR A 144 -17.28 -4.39 -2.56
CA THR A 144 -16.34 -5.30 -3.23
C THR A 144 -14.96 -4.72 -3.42
N ALA A 145 -14.74 -3.47 -3.03
CA ALA A 145 -13.47 -2.79 -3.09
C ALA A 145 -13.12 -2.14 -1.76
N LEU A 146 -11.83 -1.93 -1.54
CA LEU A 146 -11.28 -1.17 -0.44
C LEU A 146 -10.73 0.16 -0.96
N ARG A 147 -10.99 1.25 -0.25
CA ARG A 147 -10.21 2.48 -0.36
C ARG A 147 -9.15 2.42 0.70
N VAL A 148 -7.89 2.52 0.28
CA VAL A 148 -6.75 2.46 1.18
C VAL A 148 -5.98 3.76 1.08
N THR A 149 -5.68 4.36 2.23
CA THR A 149 -4.75 5.49 2.35
C THR A 149 -3.59 5.06 3.22
N VAL A 150 -2.37 5.27 2.73
CA VAL A 150 -1.15 5.04 3.49
C VAL A 150 -0.50 6.38 3.77
N GLU A 151 -0.48 6.79 5.03
CA GLU A 151 0.01 8.10 5.44
C GLU A 151 1.51 8.14 5.66
N ASN A 152 2.09 9.33 5.42
CA ASN A 152 3.49 9.64 5.74
C ASN A 152 4.52 8.72 5.04
N VAL A 153 4.28 8.41 3.77
CA VAL A 153 5.28 7.75 2.91
C VAL A 153 6.36 8.77 2.56
N SER A 154 7.60 8.51 2.99
CA SER A 154 8.74 9.37 2.72
C SER A 154 9.38 8.99 1.40
N LEU A 155 9.41 9.92 0.44
CA LEU A 155 10.15 9.83 -0.81
C LEU A 155 11.42 10.68 -0.68
N SER A 156 12.57 10.15 -1.05
CA SER A 156 13.83 10.87 -0.98
C SER A 156 14.66 10.68 -2.25
N ALA A 157 15.35 11.75 -2.64
CA ALA A 157 16.31 11.79 -3.73
C ALA A 157 17.69 12.15 -3.20
N HIS A 158 18.69 11.35 -3.53
CA HIS A 158 20.07 11.55 -3.15
C HIS A 158 20.94 11.69 -4.39
N ARG A 159 21.86 12.66 -4.39
CA ARG A 159 22.87 12.86 -5.43
C ARG A 159 24.23 12.82 -4.78
N ASN A 160 25.12 11.92 -5.25
CA ASN A 160 26.45 11.72 -4.69
C ASN A 160 26.42 11.52 -3.15
N GLY A 161 25.44 10.77 -2.64
CA GLY A 161 25.27 10.50 -1.21
C GLY A 161 24.60 11.61 -0.39
N ARG A 162 24.35 12.80 -0.97
CA ARG A 162 23.67 13.90 -0.28
C ARG A 162 22.19 13.95 -0.65
N ALA A 163 21.31 14.15 0.33
CA ALA A 163 19.90 14.37 0.09
C ALA A 163 19.70 15.69 -0.66
N VAL A 164 19.03 15.65 -1.82
CA VAL A 164 18.72 16.81 -2.66
C VAL A 164 17.22 17.14 -2.68
N ALA A 165 16.37 16.16 -2.35
CA ALA A 165 14.95 16.37 -2.14
C ALA A 165 14.39 15.32 -1.18
N ARG A 166 13.38 15.73 -0.41
CA ARG A 166 12.56 14.84 0.42
C ARG A 166 11.13 15.35 0.43
N THR A 167 10.19 14.45 0.27
CA THR A 167 8.76 14.75 0.28
C THR A 167 8.03 13.65 1.04
N GLU A 168 7.04 14.03 1.83
CA GLU A 168 6.11 13.10 2.45
C GLU A 168 4.78 13.14 1.69
N VAL A 169 4.27 11.98 1.33
CA VAL A 169 3.03 11.83 0.58
C VAL A 169 2.11 10.85 1.29
N SER A 170 0.80 11.03 1.12
CA SER A 170 -0.23 10.13 1.67
C SER A 170 -1.11 9.62 0.52
N PRO A 171 -0.61 8.65 -0.26
CA PRO A 171 -1.35 8.15 -1.41
C PRO A 171 -2.63 7.44 -0.99
N THR A 172 -3.72 7.78 -1.67
CA THR A 172 -5.01 7.10 -1.58
C THR A 172 -5.29 6.37 -2.89
N PHE A 173 -5.69 5.11 -2.81
CA PHE A 173 -5.98 4.28 -3.97
C PHE A 173 -7.11 3.28 -3.67
N ARG A 174 -7.59 2.61 -4.71
CA ARG A 174 -8.65 1.60 -4.61
C ARG A 174 -8.09 0.23 -4.96
N VAL A 175 -8.47 -0.78 -4.17
CA VAL A 175 -8.13 -2.19 -4.40
C VAL A 175 -9.43 -2.97 -4.50
N THR A 176 -9.61 -3.74 -5.57
CA THR A 176 -10.81 -4.55 -5.78
C THR A 176 -10.64 -5.90 -5.08
N VAL A 177 -10.98 -5.94 -3.79
CA VAL A 177 -10.98 -7.15 -2.96
C VAL A 177 -12.13 -7.04 -1.97
N PRO A 178 -13.02 -8.05 -1.85
CA PRO A 178 -14.21 -8.00 -1.01
C PRO A 178 -13.94 -8.33 0.48
N THR A 179 -12.70 -8.17 0.96
CA THR A 179 -12.25 -8.62 2.29
C THR A 179 -13.15 -8.14 3.42
N LEU A 180 -13.46 -6.84 3.50
CA LEU A 180 -14.35 -6.32 4.54
C LEU A 180 -15.80 -6.79 4.36
N ALA A 181 -16.28 -6.89 3.11
CA ALA A 181 -17.64 -7.33 2.87
C ALA A 181 -17.84 -8.82 3.25
N VAL A 182 -16.84 -9.65 3.03
CA VAL A 182 -16.85 -11.06 3.44
C VAL A 182 -16.80 -11.16 4.96
N HIS A 183 -15.89 -10.45 5.61
CA HIS A 183 -15.77 -10.44 7.08
C HIS A 183 -17.08 -10.04 7.74
N ASP A 184 -17.71 -8.94 7.32
CA ASP A 184 -18.95 -8.47 7.93
C ASP A 184 -20.14 -9.41 7.68
N ARG A 185 -20.13 -10.17 6.57
CA ARG A 185 -21.14 -11.23 6.36
C ARG A 185 -20.92 -12.40 7.31
N VAL A 186 -19.67 -12.78 7.56
CA VAL A 186 -19.32 -13.82 8.53
C VAL A 186 -19.72 -13.40 9.94
N ASP A 187 -19.37 -12.18 10.35
CA ASP A 187 -19.76 -11.65 11.66
C ASP A 187 -21.28 -11.62 11.85
N LEU A 188 -22.02 -11.15 10.83
CA LEU A 188 -23.47 -11.16 10.86
C LEU A 188 -24.02 -12.58 10.96
N PHE A 189 -23.39 -13.55 10.31
CA PHE A 189 -23.79 -14.95 10.38
C PHE A 189 -23.52 -15.53 11.76
N GLU A 190 -22.34 -15.26 12.34
CA GLU A 190 -21.97 -15.68 13.70
C GLU A 190 -22.89 -15.08 14.76
N GLN A 191 -23.20 -13.77 14.65
CA GLN A 191 -24.18 -13.13 15.54
C GLN A 191 -25.55 -13.79 15.46
N ARG A 192 -26.00 -14.19 14.25
CA ARG A 192 -27.28 -14.90 14.07
C ARG A 192 -27.26 -16.33 14.59
N LEU A 193 -26.10 -16.99 14.54
CA LEU A 193 -25.93 -18.33 15.13
C LEU A 193 -25.88 -18.26 16.66
N GLY A 194 -25.15 -17.26 17.20
CA GLY A 194 -25.02 -17.06 18.64
C GLY A 194 -26.22 -16.44 19.33
N ALA A 195 -27.23 -16.00 18.54
CA ALA A 195 -28.44 -15.42 19.10
C ALA A 195 -29.21 -16.47 19.92
N GLY A 196 -29.57 -16.11 21.14
CA GLY A 196 -30.32 -16.98 22.04
C GLY A 196 -31.71 -17.38 21.53
N PRO A 197 -32.37 -18.33 22.15
CA PRO A 197 -33.70 -18.84 21.67
C PRO A 197 -34.80 -17.77 21.70
N THR A 198 -34.61 -16.69 22.42
CA THR A 198 -35.55 -15.56 22.53
C THR A 198 -35.23 -14.45 21.54
N GLU A 199 -34.05 -14.44 20.93
CA GLU A 199 -33.62 -13.42 19.99
C GLU A 199 -33.91 -13.83 18.52
N PRO A 200 -34.14 -12.86 17.61
CA PRO A 200 -34.36 -13.13 16.21
C PRO A 200 -33.08 -13.63 15.51
N GLY A 201 -32.82 -14.93 15.54
CA GLY A 201 -31.62 -15.55 14.97
C GLY A 201 -31.92 -16.91 14.35
N LEU A 202 -30.86 -17.55 13.80
CA LEU A 202 -30.91 -18.89 13.24
C LEU A 202 -31.26 -19.93 14.31
N GLY A 203 -30.74 -19.77 15.54
CA GLY A 203 -31.08 -20.63 16.68
C GLY A 203 -32.56 -20.67 16.94
N ARG A 204 -33.26 -19.53 16.99
CA ARG A 204 -34.72 -19.45 17.15
C ARG A 204 -35.46 -20.10 16.00
N ARG A 205 -35.01 -19.91 14.75
CA ARG A 205 -35.63 -20.54 13.58
C ARG A 205 -35.47 -22.06 13.59
N LEU A 206 -34.25 -22.53 13.91
CA LEU A 206 -33.97 -23.97 14.06
C LEU A 206 -34.76 -24.58 15.22
N THR A 207 -34.81 -23.92 16.37
CA THR A 207 -35.63 -24.38 17.50
C THR A 207 -37.09 -24.40 17.15
N ALA A 208 -37.62 -23.36 16.52
CA ALA A 208 -39.01 -23.33 16.09
C ALA A 208 -39.37 -24.39 15.03
N SER A 209 -38.40 -24.75 14.18
CA SER A 209 -38.61 -25.81 13.16
C SER A 209 -38.39 -27.21 13.71
N LEU A 210 -37.43 -27.41 14.62
CA LEU A 210 -37.07 -28.71 15.16
C LEU A 210 -37.95 -29.10 16.37
N TYR A 211 -38.40 -28.11 17.14
CA TYR A 211 -39.22 -28.39 18.34
C TYR A 211 -40.50 -29.17 18.06
N PRO A 212 -41.33 -28.84 17.02
CA PRO A 212 -42.48 -29.64 16.67
C PRO A 212 -42.12 -31.05 16.24
N LEU A 213 -41.01 -31.21 15.50
CA LEU A 213 -40.52 -32.53 15.06
C LEU A 213 -40.00 -33.39 16.23
N ALA A 214 -39.28 -32.76 17.17
CA ALA A 214 -38.81 -33.42 18.38
C ALA A 214 -40.01 -33.84 19.27
N TRP A 215 -41.03 -32.97 19.34
CA TRP A 215 -42.24 -33.24 20.10
C TRP A 215 -43.08 -34.40 19.53
N THR A 216 -43.27 -34.38 18.22
CA THR A 216 -44.02 -35.45 17.51
C THR A 216 -43.30 -36.81 17.55
N ARG A 217 -41.98 -36.81 17.70
CA ARG A 217 -41.13 -38.01 17.83
C ARG A 217 -40.87 -38.44 19.27
N GLY A 218 -41.45 -37.74 20.27
CA GLY A 218 -41.30 -38.08 21.68
C GLY A 218 -39.91 -37.70 22.27
N TYR A 219 -39.05 -36.99 21.53
CA TYR A 219 -37.73 -36.59 22.01
C TYR A 219 -37.75 -35.35 22.93
N ALA A 220 -38.82 -34.59 22.90
CA ALA A 220 -38.94 -33.38 23.73
C ALA A 220 -39.04 -33.66 25.23
N GLN A 221 -39.44 -34.89 25.60
CA GLN A 221 -39.53 -35.30 27.01
C GLN A 221 -38.17 -35.53 27.68
N PHE A 222 -37.09 -35.58 26.91
CA PHE A 222 -35.74 -35.84 27.39
C PHE A 222 -34.87 -34.59 27.40
N ALA A 223 -35.38 -33.45 27.00
CA ALA A 223 -34.65 -32.20 27.08
C ALA A 223 -34.74 -31.55 28.51
N GLY A 224 -34.27 -32.30 29.50
CA GLY A 224 -33.73 -31.73 30.71
C GLY A 224 -34.66 -31.06 31.69
N THR A 225 -35.88 -31.56 31.87
CA THR A 225 -36.55 -31.34 33.17
C THR A 225 -36.48 -32.61 33.98
N PRO A 226 -35.79 -32.62 35.12
CA PRO A 226 -36.01 -33.70 36.10
C PRO A 226 -37.46 -33.61 36.53
N ILE A 227 -38.17 -34.67 36.39
CA ILE A 227 -39.42 -34.89 37.06
C ILE A 227 -39.13 -35.16 38.51
#